data_bd0812792612b0c20830563b6da972c7
#
_entry.id   bd0812792612b0c20830563b6da972c7
#
_cell.length_a   1.000
_cell.length_b   1.000
_cell.length_c   1.000
_cell.angle_alpha   90.00
_cell.angle_beta   90.00
_cell.angle_gamma   90.00
#
_symmetry.space_group_name_H-M   'P 1'
#
loop_
_entity.id
_entity.type
_entity.pdbx_description
1 polymer ?
#
loop_
_entity_poly.entity_id
_entity_poly.type
_entity_poly.pdbx_seq_one_letter_code
_entity_poly.pdbx_strand_id
1 'polypeptide(L)'
;MLPPLYKMENYTQCAEDPSNYCCSAQVGLIVPSTNLNTINIIKNYSLDITKFDRQFIYRTLCVPKIFIKDDFELYSYSSNLVNQEIKSFQLGAKVEDMTCNKTQMEINAFDIICLVVVVLYNILLIFATYKEKTYEKEKGIKYAISRLSFFHTWKLRSKIPNTTDFKNLINMNGGRIFGMLIIILIHVGVANNTSFISEPEIYEKVYHTVVDSILGCLPVLIVLYFFLISSWLLTIQVYNIHEKGQLSLKNVGILIINRYFRLNCTIVVFMILSRTSWMTIIPGPANFYSIIANQKACSENWIPSLFFFVNFYQGAHICNPITWHVSVDFQLYVINLFLLYIKLKLNFNTVKFCAAILTFSMILHGITLQIFDTGPLYLASLRYLEVRSIYHSLPYVVAYMSTSTLWSSSLIEVIFGIIYIKTKNRTIKPNTVLNIIWCSASVGLIYLAIKMGSIKINGTKASLLGCIIRPIFSLGCALGVYGMSHNLGGPIKKLMELKLFVVLSNCLYCVYLVHFASILMINRFSLEPIYFDVWKTVRHWQTCFILI
;
A
#
# COMPACT_ATOMS: atom_id res chain seq x y z
N MET A 1 -5.44 -37.63 -7.35
CA MET A 1 -6.22 -36.37 -7.48
C MET A 1 -6.14 -35.65 -6.16
N LEU A 2 -5.92 -34.32 -6.14
CA LEU A 2 -5.87 -33.55 -4.90
C LEU A 2 -7.28 -33.06 -4.50
N PRO A 3 -7.57 -32.86 -3.21
CA PRO A 3 -8.81 -32.26 -2.78
C PRO A 3 -8.91 -30.79 -3.27
N PRO A 4 -10.13 -30.24 -3.39
CA PRO A 4 -10.33 -28.84 -3.76
C PRO A 4 -9.53 -27.92 -2.82
N LEU A 5 -8.86 -26.90 -3.38
CA LEU A 5 -8.06 -25.96 -2.58
C LEU A 5 -8.94 -25.22 -1.58
N TYR A 6 -10.06 -24.69 -2.05
CA TYR A 6 -11.04 -23.96 -1.26
C TYR A 6 -12.36 -24.73 -1.21
N LYS A 7 -12.98 -24.78 -0.03
CA LYS A 7 -14.36 -25.23 0.15
C LYS A 7 -15.00 -24.38 1.22
N MET A 8 -16.10 -23.78 0.87
CA MET A 8 -16.88 -22.92 1.76
C MET A 8 -18.21 -23.58 2.06
N GLU A 9 -18.46 -23.88 3.31
CA GLU A 9 -19.79 -24.30 3.79
C GLU A 9 -20.72 -23.07 3.83
N ASN A 10 -22.05 -23.31 3.94
CA ASN A 10 -23.01 -22.24 4.04
C ASN A 10 -22.78 -21.42 5.32
N TYR A 11 -22.02 -20.35 5.19
CA TYR A 11 -21.65 -19.47 6.29
C TYR A 11 -22.87 -18.83 6.97
N THR A 12 -23.86 -18.43 6.18
CA THR A 12 -25.07 -17.78 6.68
C THR A 12 -25.82 -18.70 7.64
N GLN A 13 -26.07 -19.94 7.22
CA GLN A 13 -26.75 -20.93 8.04
C GLN A 13 -25.99 -21.24 9.34
N CYS A 14 -24.65 -21.32 9.24
CA CYS A 14 -23.80 -21.53 10.41
C CYS A 14 -23.83 -20.33 11.38
N ALA A 15 -23.82 -19.10 10.83
CA ALA A 15 -23.80 -17.87 11.63
C ALA A 15 -25.13 -17.54 12.29
N GLU A 16 -26.23 -17.99 11.71
CA GLU A 16 -27.59 -17.82 12.27
C GLU A 16 -27.83 -18.70 13.51
N ASP A 17 -27.09 -19.80 13.64
CA ASP A 17 -27.20 -20.69 14.78
C ASP A 17 -26.19 -20.28 15.90
N PRO A 18 -26.66 -19.69 17.00
CA PRO A 18 -25.81 -19.26 18.10
C PRO A 18 -25.10 -20.40 18.83
N SER A 19 -25.53 -21.65 18.60
CA SER A 19 -24.88 -22.85 19.17
C SER A 19 -23.61 -23.26 18.44
N ASN A 20 -23.30 -22.65 17.30
CA ASN A 20 -22.15 -22.99 16.47
C ASN A 20 -21.06 -21.90 16.49
N TYR A 21 -19.82 -22.33 16.27
CA TYR A 21 -18.72 -21.48 15.84
C TYR A 21 -18.57 -21.56 14.32
N CYS A 22 -18.56 -20.42 13.65
CA CYS A 22 -18.21 -20.34 12.24
C CYS A 22 -16.72 -20.04 12.13
N CYS A 23 -15.96 -21.00 11.61
CA CYS A 23 -14.50 -20.94 11.56
C CYS A 23 -13.99 -20.90 10.13
N SER A 24 -12.93 -20.14 9.89
CA SER A 24 -12.11 -20.20 8.68
C SER A 24 -10.79 -20.88 9.06
N ALA A 25 -10.50 -22.03 8.45
CA ALA A 25 -9.37 -22.87 8.80
C ALA A 25 -8.40 -23.03 7.62
N GLN A 26 -7.11 -22.96 7.92
CA GLN A 26 -6.02 -23.43 7.07
C GLN A 26 -5.62 -24.82 7.55
N VAL A 27 -5.63 -25.76 6.64
CA VAL A 27 -5.45 -27.16 6.94
C VAL A 27 -4.27 -27.71 6.16
N GLY A 28 -3.23 -28.17 6.85
CA GLY A 28 -2.09 -28.85 6.26
C GLY A 28 -2.45 -30.28 5.84
N LEU A 29 -2.06 -30.65 4.62
CA LEU A 29 -2.25 -32.02 4.10
C LEU A 29 -1.11 -32.92 4.58
N ILE A 30 -1.48 -34.08 5.13
CA ILE A 30 -0.55 -35.14 5.52
C ILE A 30 -0.59 -36.20 4.43
N VAL A 31 0.51 -36.31 3.67
CA VAL A 31 0.63 -37.30 2.59
C VAL A 31 1.38 -38.52 3.11
N PRO A 32 0.80 -39.73 3.01
CA PRO A 32 1.52 -40.95 3.37
C PRO A 32 2.81 -41.12 2.53
N SER A 33 3.89 -41.54 3.15
CA SER A 33 5.21 -41.70 2.49
C SER A 33 5.17 -42.71 1.32
N THR A 34 4.18 -43.56 1.27
CA THR A 34 3.95 -44.52 0.19
C THR A 34 3.40 -43.86 -1.09
N ASN A 35 2.85 -42.66 -1.03
CA ASN A 35 2.22 -41.96 -2.16
C ASN A 35 3.17 -40.93 -2.80
N LEU A 36 4.29 -41.43 -3.38
CA LEU A 36 5.33 -40.61 -4.02
C LEU A 36 4.80 -39.70 -5.12
N ASN A 37 3.80 -40.13 -5.89
CA ASN A 37 3.23 -39.34 -6.96
C ASN A 37 2.55 -38.06 -6.41
N THR A 38 1.76 -38.20 -5.35
CA THR A 38 1.09 -37.06 -4.72
C THR A 38 2.10 -36.12 -4.07
N ILE A 39 3.15 -36.65 -3.42
CA ILE A 39 4.23 -35.86 -2.86
C ILE A 39 4.91 -35.00 -3.95
N ASN A 40 5.25 -35.59 -5.09
CA ASN A 40 5.89 -34.90 -6.21
C ASN A 40 4.97 -33.83 -6.82
N ILE A 41 3.68 -34.12 -6.96
CA ILE A 41 2.72 -33.12 -7.46
C ILE A 41 2.66 -31.91 -6.52
N ILE A 42 2.47 -32.12 -5.22
CA ILE A 42 2.41 -31.06 -4.22
C ILE A 42 3.72 -30.26 -4.24
N LYS A 43 4.87 -30.93 -4.26
CA LYS A 43 6.18 -30.27 -4.30
C LYS A 43 6.34 -29.37 -5.54
N ASN A 44 5.91 -29.82 -6.70
CA ASN A 44 5.97 -29.03 -7.93
C ASN A 44 5.08 -27.79 -7.86
N TYR A 45 3.87 -27.91 -7.29
CA TYR A 45 3.02 -26.73 -7.05
C TYR A 45 3.66 -25.77 -6.06
N SER A 46 4.27 -26.27 -4.98
CA SER A 46 4.89 -25.45 -3.94
C SER A 46 6.17 -24.73 -4.40
N LEU A 47 6.82 -25.18 -5.47
CA LEU A 47 7.99 -24.51 -6.05
C LEU A 47 7.63 -23.36 -7.01
N ASP A 48 6.43 -23.37 -7.57
CA ASP A 48 5.98 -22.35 -8.51
C ASP A 48 5.27 -21.20 -7.80
N ILE A 49 5.89 -20.02 -7.76
CA ILE A 49 5.35 -18.82 -7.10
C ILE A 49 4.07 -18.29 -7.76
N THR A 50 3.76 -18.69 -8.98
CA THR A 50 2.53 -18.32 -9.70
C THR A 50 1.36 -19.25 -9.41
N LYS A 51 1.55 -20.25 -8.56
CA LYS A 51 0.54 -21.22 -8.13
C LYS A 51 0.29 -21.16 -6.64
N PHE A 52 -0.91 -21.51 -6.24
CA PHE A 52 -1.23 -21.70 -4.83
C PHE A 52 -0.47 -22.90 -4.25
N ASP A 53 -0.07 -22.79 -3.00
CA ASP A 53 0.58 -23.90 -2.30
C ASP A 53 -0.43 -25.01 -2.00
N ARG A 54 -0.25 -26.15 -2.63
CA ARG A 54 -1.11 -27.34 -2.47
C ARG A 54 -0.74 -28.19 -1.25
N GLN A 55 0.21 -27.77 -0.40
CA GLN A 55 0.42 -28.37 0.91
C GLN A 55 -0.73 -28.03 1.88
N PHE A 56 -1.48 -26.97 1.57
CA PHE A 56 -2.60 -26.50 2.38
C PHE A 56 -3.89 -26.53 1.58
N ILE A 57 -5.00 -26.72 2.30
CA ILE A 57 -6.35 -26.50 1.82
C ILE A 57 -7.08 -25.58 2.79
N TYR A 58 -8.08 -24.88 2.32
CA TYR A 58 -8.80 -23.87 3.09
C TYR A 58 -10.27 -24.24 3.20
N ARG A 59 -10.81 -24.16 4.43
CA ARG A 59 -12.18 -24.57 4.75
C ARG A 59 -12.87 -23.53 5.58
N THR A 60 -14.14 -23.26 5.30
CA THR A 60 -15.04 -22.77 6.35
C THR A 60 -15.67 -23.97 7.03
N LEU A 61 -15.71 -23.94 8.35
CA LEU A 61 -16.21 -25.02 9.18
C LEU A 61 -17.27 -24.49 10.14
N CYS A 62 -18.36 -25.25 10.27
CA CYS A 62 -19.38 -25.01 11.26
C CYS A 62 -19.18 -26.00 12.41
N VAL A 63 -18.77 -25.51 13.59
CA VAL A 63 -18.36 -26.33 14.73
C VAL A 63 -19.29 -26.11 15.90
N PRO A 64 -20.05 -27.13 16.36
CA PRO A 64 -20.95 -27.02 17.50
C PRO A 64 -20.18 -26.70 18.80
N LYS A 65 -20.65 -25.68 19.53
CA LYS A 65 -20.03 -25.22 20.78
C LYS A 65 -20.06 -26.27 21.90
N ILE A 66 -21.06 -27.14 21.86
CA ILE A 66 -21.29 -28.14 22.93
C ILE A 66 -20.13 -29.14 23.06
N PHE A 67 -19.35 -29.34 21.99
CA PHE A 67 -18.21 -30.26 21.98
C PHE A 67 -16.87 -29.58 22.24
N ILE A 68 -16.86 -28.29 22.56
CA ILE A 68 -15.62 -27.49 22.61
C ILE A 68 -15.48 -26.83 23.97
N LYS A 69 -14.50 -27.29 24.76
CA LYS A 69 -14.15 -26.70 26.07
C LYS A 69 -12.97 -25.75 25.95
N ASP A 70 -12.03 -26.05 25.04
CA ASP A 70 -10.82 -25.27 24.83
C ASP A 70 -10.40 -25.24 23.35
N ASP A 71 -9.35 -24.49 23.06
CA ASP A 71 -8.84 -24.35 21.69
C ASP A 71 -8.25 -25.67 21.17
N PHE A 72 -7.69 -26.53 22.01
CA PHE A 72 -7.15 -27.82 21.61
C PHE A 72 -8.25 -28.75 21.09
N GLU A 73 -9.37 -28.84 21.83
CA GLU A 73 -10.54 -29.62 21.38
C GLU A 73 -11.11 -29.07 20.07
N LEU A 74 -11.15 -27.73 19.91
CA LEU A 74 -11.62 -27.08 18.70
C LEU A 74 -10.76 -27.47 17.50
N TYR A 75 -9.43 -27.40 17.60
CA TYR A 75 -8.51 -27.79 16.53
C TYR A 75 -8.58 -29.28 16.21
N SER A 76 -8.68 -30.13 17.26
CA SER A 76 -8.79 -31.57 17.09
C SER A 76 -10.09 -31.97 16.41
N TYR A 77 -11.22 -31.44 16.86
CA TYR A 77 -12.54 -31.68 16.26
C TYR A 77 -12.57 -31.23 14.79
N SER A 78 -12.09 -30.04 14.50
CA SER A 78 -12.01 -29.49 13.16
C SER A 78 -11.12 -30.32 12.24
N SER A 79 -9.97 -30.81 12.74
CA SER A 79 -9.09 -31.72 11.99
C SER A 79 -9.79 -33.03 11.67
N ASN A 80 -10.58 -33.58 12.59
CA ASN A 80 -11.35 -34.80 12.35
C ASN A 80 -12.44 -34.61 11.30
N LEU A 81 -13.15 -33.48 11.30
CA LEU A 81 -14.13 -33.14 10.25
C LEU A 81 -13.49 -33.13 8.87
N VAL A 82 -12.35 -32.45 8.73
CA VAL A 82 -11.66 -32.35 7.44
C VAL A 82 -11.08 -33.71 7.03
N ASN A 83 -10.54 -34.52 7.98
CA ASN A 83 -10.08 -35.87 7.68
C ASN A 83 -11.19 -36.77 7.14
N GLN A 84 -12.41 -36.67 7.65
CA GLN A 84 -13.58 -37.40 7.10
C GLN A 84 -13.90 -36.96 5.68
N GLU A 85 -13.86 -35.63 5.41
CA GLU A 85 -14.11 -35.07 4.08
C GLU A 85 -13.10 -35.57 3.04
N ILE A 86 -11.80 -35.54 3.36
CA ILE A 86 -10.74 -35.87 2.40
C ILE A 86 -10.34 -37.33 2.40
N LYS A 87 -11.00 -38.21 3.14
CA LYS A 87 -10.70 -39.64 3.26
C LYS A 87 -10.65 -40.32 1.89
N SER A 88 -11.52 -39.94 0.94
CA SER A 88 -11.55 -40.48 -0.41
C SER A 88 -10.27 -40.23 -1.22
N PHE A 89 -9.48 -39.20 -0.86
CA PHE A 89 -8.21 -38.87 -1.50
C PHE A 89 -7.02 -39.62 -0.90
N GLN A 90 -7.23 -40.49 0.11
CA GLN A 90 -6.18 -41.22 0.85
C GLN A 90 -5.13 -40.27 1.45
N LEU A 91 -5.56 -39.11 1.96
CA LEU A 91 -4.75 -38.11 2.60
C LEU A 91 -5.23 -37.88 4.04
N GLY A 92 -4.31 -37.48 4.89
CA GLY A 92 -4.62 -36.94 6.21
C GLY A 92 -4.66 -35.41 6.21
N ALA A 93 -5.28 -34.85 7.22
CA ALA A 93 -5.40 -33.42 7.43
C ALA A 93 -5.14 -33.02 8.88
N LYS A 94 -4.48 -31.90 9.08
CA LYS A 94 -4.30 -31.26 10.38
C LYS A 94 -4.57 -29.77 10.24
N VAL A 95 -5.46 -29.24 11.06
CA VAL A 95 -5.70 -27.79 11.14
C VAL A 95 -4.48 -27.14 11.75
N GLU A 96 -3.84 -26.23 11.01
CA GLU A 96 -2.65 -25.53 11.46
C GLU A 96 -2.96 -24.13 11.97
N ASP A 97 -3.92 -23.45 11.35
CA ASP A 97 -4.38 -22.14 11.77
C ASP A 97 -5.90 -22.04 11.57
N MET A 98 -6.59 -21.45 12.53
CA MET A 98 -8.03 -21.31 12.48
C MET A 98 -8.49 -20.03 13.20
N THR A 99 -9.40 -19.35 12.57
CA THR A 99 -10.05 -18.17 13.15
C THR A 99 -11.56 -18.37 13.14
N CYS A 100 -12.16 -18.36 14.32
CA CYS A 100 -13.59 -18.56 14.49
C CYS A 100 -14.28 -17.26 14.90
N ASN A 101 -15.54 -17.16 14.53
CA ASN A 101 -16.44 -16.18 15.11
C ASN A 101 -16.84 -16.66 16.51
N LYS A 102 -15.88 -16.62 17.46
CA LYS A 102 -16.06 -17.15 18.83
C LYS A 102 -17.01 -16.32 19.67
N THR A 103 -17.23 -15.07 19.28
CA THR A 103 -18.00 -14.14 20.08
C THR A 103 -18.90 -13.29 19.19
N GLN A 104 -20.15 -13.11 19.61
CA GLN A 104 -20.85 -11.87 19.33
C GLN A 104 -19.87 -10.74 19.62
N MET A 105 -19.83 -9.75 18.74
CA MET A 105 -18.94 -8.60 18.86
C MET A 105 -19.00 -8.04 20.29
N GLU A 106 -17.97 -8.29 21.10
CA GLU A 106 -17.87 -7.70 22.43
C GLU A 106 -17.48 -6.24 22.27
N ILE A 107 -18.50 -5.39 22.28
CA ILE A 107 -18.32 -3.94 22.32
C ILE A 107 -17.76 -3.60 23.70
N ASN A 108 -16.53 -3.15 23.73
CA ASN A 108 -15.87 -2.73 24.97
C ASN A 108 -16.03 -1.22 25.21
N ALA A 109 -15.66 -0.76 26.40
CA ALA A 109 -15.76 0.67 26.75
C ALA A 109 -14.97 1.58 25.79
N PHE A 110 -13.84 1.10 25.25
CA PHE A 110 -13.05 1.86 24.26
C PHE A 110 -13.82 2.07 22.96
N ASP A 111 -14.55 1.06 22.48
CA ASP A 111 -15.36 1.17 21.25
C ASP A 111 -16.48 2.21 21.43
N ILE A 112 -17.12 2.19 22.60
CA ILE A 112 -18.19 3.17 22.93
C ILE A 112 -17.61 4.58 22.98
N ILE A 113 -16.48 4.78 23.65
CA ILE A 113 -15.81 6.08 23.75
C ILE A 113 -15.44 6.58 22.33
N CYS A 114 -14.85 5.73 21.49
CA CYS A 114 -14.52 6.10 20.11
C CYS A 114 -15.76 6.51 19.32
N LEU A 115 -16.87 5.75 19.42
CA LEU A 115 -18.13 6.09 18.76
C LEU A 115 -18.65 7.44 19.23
N VAL A 116 -18.71 7.67 20.54
CA VAL A 116 -19.18 8.94 21.11
C VAL A 116 -18.33 10.11 20.61
N VAL A 117 -17.01 9.98 20.60
CA VAL A 117 -16.09 11.02 20.08
C VAL A 117 -16.37 11.30 18.61
N VAL A 118 -16.52 10.26 17.78
CA VAL A 118 -16.83 10.42 16.34
C VAL A 118 -18.18 11.09 16.14
N VAL A 119 -19.20 10.69 16.88
CA VAL A 119 -20.54 11.31 16.80
C VAL A 119 -20.49 12.78 17.22
N LEU A 120 -19.87 13.10 18.36
CA LEU A 120 -19.73 14.48 18.84
C LEU A 120 -18.93 15.34 17.86
N TYR A 121 -17.88 14.80 17.27
CA TYR A 121 -17.10 15.50 16.24
C TYR A 121 -17.95 15.81 15.00
N ASN A 122 -18.76 14.85 14.51
CA ASN A 122 -19.66 15.08 13.37
C ASN A 122 -20.74 16.12 13.71
N ILE A 123 -21.32 16.08 14.91
CA ILE A 123 -22.27 17.08 15.37
C ILE A 123 -21.60 18.47 15.36
N LEU A 124 -20.36 18.57 15.87
CA LEU A 124 -19.59 19.82 15.84
C LEU A 124 -19.36 20.32 14.41
N LEU A 125 -19.02 19.43 13.46
CA LEU A 125 -18.84 19.81 12.06
C LEU A 125 -20.14 20.32 11.42
N ILE A 126 -21.27 19.66 11.67
CA ILE A 126 -22.59 20.09 11.20
C ILE A 126 -22.93 21.47 11.80
N PHE A 127 -22.75 21.62 13.10
CA PHE A 127 -22.97 22.90 13.80
C PHE A 127 -22.06 24.02 13.26
N ALA A 128 -20.78 23.74 13.09
CA ALA A 128 -19.81 24.68 12.53
C ALA A 128 -20.22 25.12 11.11
N THR A 129 -20.68 24.17 10.29
CA THR A 129 -21.14 24.43 8.92
C THR A 129 -22.41 25.29 8.91
N TYR A 130 -23.35 25.01 9.81
CA TYR A 130 -24.56 25.83 9.96
C TYR A 130 -24.27 27.25 10.42
N LYS A 131 -23.33 27.42 11.36
CA LYS A 131 -22.96 28.73 11.96
C LYS A 131 -21.84 29.46 11.22
N GLU A 132 -21.31 28.93 10.11
CA GLU A 132 -20.15 29.49 9.40
C GLU A 132 -20.26 31.00 9.17
N LYS A 133 -21.31 31.44 8.48
CA LYS A 133 -21.51 32.86 8.10
C LYS A 133 -21.62 33.80 9.30
N THR A 134 -22.17 33.32 10.42
CA THR A 134 -22.34 34.10 11.65
C THR A 134 -21.03 34.21 12.39
N TYR A 135 -20.30 33.10 12.53
CA TYR A 135 -19.09 33.02 13.34
C TYR A 135 -17.82 33.49 12.61
N GLU A 136 -17.84 33.53 11.28
CA GLU A 136 -16.70 34.06 10.49
C GLU A 136 -16.37 35.54 10.84
N LYS A 137 -17.36 36.31 11.27
CA LYS A 137 -17.21 37.72 11.68
C LYS A 137 -16.82 37.93 13.15
N GLU A 138 -16.83 36.85 13.94
CA GLU A 138 -16.52 36.85 15.37
C GLU A 138 -15.02 36.62 15.60
N LYS A 139 -14.58 36.73 16.86
CA LYS A 139 -13.21 36.45 17.29
C LYS A 139 -13.16 35.29 18.29
N GLY A 140 -11.97 34.73 18.52
CA GLY A 140 -11.76 33.66 19.50
C GLY A 140 -12.36 32.30 19.08
N ILE A 141 -12.99 31.61 20.02
CA ILE A 141 -13.48 30.25 19.84
C ILE A 141 -14.54 30.15 18.72
N LYS A 142 -15.43 31.13 18.62
CA LYS A 142 -16.48 31.15 17.56
C LYS A 142 -15.84 31.18 16.16
N TYR A 143 -14.81 32.01 15.98
CA TYR A 143 -14.02 32.04 14.74
C TYR A 143 -13.33 30.70 14.48
N ALA A 144 -12.73 30.10 15.51
CA ALA A 144 -12.10 28.77 15.36
C ALA A 144 -13.12 27.68 14.94
N ILE A 145 -14.33 27.72 15.50
CA ILE A 145 -15.42 26.80 15.10
C ILE A 145 -15.81 27.03 13.63
N SER A 146 -15.95 28.28 13.16
CA SER A 146 -16.30 28.54 11.76
C SER A 146 -15.27 27.96 10.77
N ARG A 147 -14.02 27.85 11.17
CA ARG A 147 -12.93 27.24 10.35
C ARG A 147 -13.07 25.73 10.20
N LEU A 148 -13.82 25.06 11.08
CA LEU A 148 -14.14 23.62 10.95
C LEU A 148 -15.27 23.37 9.96
N SER A 149 -15.99 24.38 9.49
CA SER A 149 -17.07 24.24 8.51
C SER A 149 -16.61 23.46 7.28
N PHE A 150 -17.50 22.57 6.81
CA PHE A 150 -17.29 21.81 5.57
C PHE A 150 -17.07 22.75 4.37
N PHE A 151 -17.92 23.77 4.21
CA PHE A 151 -17.80 24.71 3.09
C PHE A 151 -16.55 25.56 3.15
N HIS A 152 -16.16 26.01 4.36
CA HIS A 152 -14.90 26.74 4.53
C HIS A 152 -13.70 25.87 4.15
N THR A 153 -13.65 24.66 4.68
CA THR A 153 -12.57 23.69 4.40
C THR A 153 -12.52 23.33 2.92
N TRP A 154 -13.69 23.08 2.30
CA TRP A 154 -13.80 22.81 0.87
C TRP A 154 -13.30 23.98 0.02
N LYS A 155 -13.74 25.20 0.31
CA LYS A 155 -13.30 26.42 -0.38
C LYS A 155 -11.79 26.62 -0.27
N LEU A 156 -11.23 26.39 0.93
CA LEU A 156 -9.79 26.50 1.16
C LEU A 156 -9.01 25.45 0.35
N ARG A 157 -9.48 24.21 0.35
CA ARG A 157 -8.82 23.09 -0.35
C ARG A 157 -9.03 23.12 -1.87
N SER A 158 -10.15 23.66 -2.34
CA SER A 158 -10.44 23.81 -3.77
C SER A 158 -9.72 25.02 -4.39
N LYS A 159 -9.13 25.91 -3.56
CA LYS A 159 -8.42 27.08 -4.05
C LYS A 159 -7.11 26.67 -4.70
N ILE A 160 -6.96 27.02 -5.98
CA ILE A 160 -5.72 26.79 -6.73
C ILE A 160 -4.73 27.92 -6.36
N PRO A 161 -3.55 27.59 -5.80
CA PRO A 161 -2.52 28.60 -5.52
C PRO A 161 -2.05 29.28 -6.81
N ASN A 162 -1.87 30.60 -6.75
CA ASN A 162 -1.46 31.39 -7.94
C ASN A 162 0.06 31.56 -8.02
N THR A 163 0.84 30.58 -7.58
CA THR A 163 2.30 30.59 -7.69
C THR A 163 2.76 29.98 -9.01
N THR A 164 3.87 30.47 -9.55
CA THR A 164 4.45 29.94 -10.79
C THR A 164 4.79 28.46 -10.65
N ASP A 165 5.42 28.07 -9.53
CA ASP A 165 5.79 26.67 -9.28
C ASP A 165 4.56 25.76 -9.23
N PHE A 166 3.45 26.21 -8.61
CA PHE A 166 2.22 25.43 -8.59
C PHE A 166 1.64 25.23 -9.99
N LYS A 167 1.58 26.30 -10.78
CA LYS A 167 1.05 26.25 -12.17
C LYS A 167 1.86 25.30 -13.06
N ASN A 168 3.18 25.35 -12.95
CA ASN A 168 4.06 24.51 -13.76
C ASN A 168 4.01 23.01 -13.35
N LEU A 169 3.71 22.72 -12.09
CA LEU A 169 3.72 21.38 -11.52
C LEU A 169 2.32 20.82 -11.22
N ILE A 170 1.28 21.47 -11.73
CA ILE A 170 -0.12 21.03 -11.52
C ILE A 170 -0.37 19.61 -12.06
N ASN A 171 0.38 19.18 -13.10
CA ASN A 171 0.34 17.84 -13.66
C ASN A 171 0.67 16.73 -12.65
N MET A 172 1.45 17.02 -11.59
CA MET A 172 1.75 16.06 -10.53
C MET A 172 0.48 15.56 -9.81
N ASN A 173 -0.59 16.37 -9.76
CA ASN A 173 -1.85 15.97 -9.15
C ASN A 173 -2.54 14.87 -9.96
N GLY A 174 -2.54 14.98 -11.30
CA GLY A 174 -3.02 13.92 -12.16
C GLY A 174 -2.27 12.61 -11.95
N GLY A 175 -0.93 12.68 -11.93
CA GLY A 175 -0.11 11.50 -11.69
C GLY A 175 -0.37 10.85 -10.31
N ARG A 176 -0.61 11.65 -9.26
CA ARG A 176 -1.02 11.11 -7.93
C ARG A 176 -2.32 10.34 -8.01
N ILE A 177 -3.33 10.87 -8.71
CA ILE A 177 -4.63 10.21 -8.86
C ILE A 177 -4.47 8.90 -9.63
N PHE A 178 -3.81 8.91 -10.80
CA PHE A 178 -3.57 7.69 -11.57
C PHE A 178 -2.75 6.66 -10.80
N GLY A 179 -1.70 7.09 -10.10
CA GLY A 179 -0.92 6.20 -9.24
C GLY A 179 -1.77 5.54 -8.16
N MET A 180 -2.66 6.31 -7.50
CA MET A 180 -3.55 5.78 -6.47
C MET A 180 -4.59 4.81 -7.04
N LEU A 181 -5.16 5.10 -8.21
CA LEU A 181 -6.08 4.18 -8.88
C LEU A 181 -5.43 2.83 -9.17
N ILE A 182 -4.18 2.84 -9.64
CA ILE A 182 -3.40 1.61 -9.88
C ILE A 182 -3.15 0.88 -8.55
N ILE A 183 -2.78 1.58 -7.48
CA ILE A 183 -2.56 0.97 -6.16
C ILE A 183 -3.84 0.32 -5.62
N ILE A 184 -4.99 0.98 -5.72
CA ILE A 184 -6.28 0.41 -5.30
C ILE A 184 -6.56 -0.87 -6.10
N LEU A 185 -6.38 -0.85 -7.42
CA LEU A 185 -6.58 -2.02 -8.28
C LEU A 185 -5.69 -3.21 -7.87
N ILE A 186 -4.42 -2.94 -7.58
CA ILE A 186 -3.48 -3.95 -7.10
C ILE A 186 -3.92 -4.52 -5.76
N HIS A 187 -4.33 -3.67 -4.82
CA HIS A 187 -4.75 -4.11 -3.49
C HIS A 187 -6.09 -4.85 -3.50
N VAL A 188 -6.98 -4.59 -4.46
CA VAL A 188 -8.15 -5.47 -4.71
C VAL A 188 -7.68 -6.88 -5.09
N GLY A 189 -6.71 -7.00 -5.99
CA GLY A 189 -6.10 -8.30 -6.32
C GLY A 189 -5.49 -8.99 -5.11
N VAL A 190 -4.72 -8.27 -4.29
CA VAL A 190 -4.12 -8.81 -3.06
C VAL A 190 -5.18 -9.28 -2.06
N ALA A 191 -6.24 -8.50 -1.86
CA ALA A 191 -7.33 -8.86 -0.96
C ALA A 191 -8.11 -10.10 -1.45
N ASN A 192 -8.27 -10.24 -2.77
CA ASN A 192 -8.90 -11.43 -3.37
C ASN A 192 -8.04 -12.68 -3.15
N ASN A 193 -6.69 -12.58 -3.20
CA ASN A 193 -5.79 -13.71 -2.94
C ASN A 193 -5.92 -14.27 -1.51
N THR A 194 -6.39 -13.46 -0.56
CA THR A 194 -6.61 -13.87 0.83
C THR A 194 -8.05 -14.32 1.11
N SER A 195 -8.87 -14.42 0.08
CA SER A 195 -10.27 -14.87 0.14
C SER A 195 -10.43 -16.29 -0.41
N PHE A 196 -11.65 -16.84 -0.27
CA PHE A 196 -12.01 -18.10 -0.91
C PHE A 196 -12.25 -17.88 -2.41
N ILE A 197 -11.57 -18.65 -3.25
CA ILE A 197 -11.64 -18.56 -4.72
C ILE A 197 -12.33 -19.81 -5.25
N SER A 198 -13.34 -19.66 -6.12
CA SER A 198 -14.12 -20.77 -6.66
C SER A 198 -13.32 -21.63 -7.66
N GLU A 199 -12.54 -20.98 -8.52
CA GLU A 199 -11.79 -21.62 -9.60
C GLU A 199 -10.30 -21.22 -9.53
N PRO A 200 -9.53 -21.80 -8.58
CA PRO A 200 -8.15 -21.42 -8.35
C PRO A 200 -7.25 -21.65 -9.58
N GLU A 201 -7.53 -22.66 -10.40
CA GLU A 201 -6.75 -22.99 -11.61
C GLU A 201 -6.86 -21.89 -12.68
N ILE A 202 -8.05 -21.30 -12.85
CA ILE A 202 -8.26 -20.16 -13.76
C ILE A 202 -7.51 -18.94 -13.23
N TYR A 203 -7.60 -18.71 -11.92
CA TYR A 203 -6.91 -17.61 -11.27
C TYR A 203 -5.38 -17.76 -11.42
N GLU A 204 -4.82 -18.94 -11.18
CA GLU A 204 -3.39 -19.25 -11.39
C GLU A 204 -2.95 -18.96 -12.83
N LYS A 205 -3.74 -19.39 -13.82
CA LYS A 205 -3.44 -19.15 -15.24
C LYS A 205 -3.39 -17.67 -15.59
N VAL A 206 -4.36 -16.89 -15.12
CA VAL A 206 -4.41 -15.45 -15.33
C VAL A 206 -3.26 -14.77 -14.62
N TYR A 207 -2.99 -15.15 -13.38
CA TYR A 207 -1.90 -14.58 -12.60
C TYR A 207 -0.54 -14.87 -13.22
N HIS A 208 -0.30 -16.09 -13.69
CA HIS A 208 0.91 -16.45 -14.43
C HIS A 208 1.10 -15.54 -15.64
N THR A 209 0.05 -15.31 -16.42
CA THR A 209 0.08 -14.40 -17.57
C THR A 209 0.40 -12.96 -17.15
N VAL A 210 -0.15 -12.48 -16.02
CA VAL A 210 0.09 -11.14 -15.49
C VAL A 210 1.51 -11.01 -14.94
N VAL A 211 2.00 -11.98 -14.17
CA VAL A 211 3.35 -11.94 -13.56
C VAL A 211 4.44 -12.07 -14.60
N ASP A 212 4.26 -12.93 -15.59
CA ASP A 212 5.21 -13.08 -16.70
C ASP A 212 5.08 -11.93 -17.72
N SER A 213 4.05 -11.10 -17.60
CA SER A 213 3.86 -9.89 -18.38
C SER A 213 4.56 -8.68 -17.75
N ILE A 214 4.49 -7.58 -18.47
CA ILE A 214 4.96 -6.26 -18.01
C ILE A 214 4.32 -5.83 -16.69
N LEU A 215 3.13 -6.33 -16.36
CA LEU A 215 2.35 -5.90 -15.19
C LEU A 215 2.87 -6.46 -13.87
N GLY A 216 3.66 -7.55 -13.88
CA GLY A 216 4.15 -8.18 -12.63
C GLY A 216 5.03 -7.30 -11.75
N CYS A 217 5.81 -6.41 -12.35
CA CYS A 217 6.70 -5.49 -11.63
C CYS A 217 6.09 -4.12 -11.35
N LEU A 218 4.99 -3.76 -12.03
CA LEU A 218 4.34 -2.46 -11.88
C LEU A 218 3.92 -2.15 -10.43
N PRO A 219 3.36 -3.11 -9.65
CA PRO A 219 2.99 -2.89 -8.26
C PRO A 219 4.12 -2.35 -7.39
N VAL A 220 5.34 -2.85 -7.60
CA VAL A 220 6.53 -2.48 -6.82
C VAL A 220 7.09 -1.14 -7.26
N LEU A 221 6.93 -0.77 -8.52
CA LEU A 221 7.52 0.43 -9.09
C LEU A 221 6.62 1.66 -8.97
N ILE A 222 5.28 1.49 -9.02
CA ILE A 222 4.35 2.64 -9.04
C ILE A 222 4.40 3.49 -7.76
N VAL A 223 4.74 2.89 -6.63
CA VAL A 223 4.89 3.61 -5.35
C VAL A 223 6.02 4.64 -5.40
N LEU A 224 7.03 4.45 -6.25
CA LEU A 224 8.14 5.38 -6.43
C LEU A 224 7.68 6.75 -6.89
N TYR A 225 6.56 6.82 -7.63
CA TYR A 225 6.00 8.09 -8.09
C TYR A 225 5.59 9.02 -6.93
N PHE A 226 5.16 8.47 -5.79
CA PHE A 226 4.80 9.28 -4.62
C PHE A 226 6.05 9.83 -3.92
N PHE A 227 7.13 9.05 -3.84
CA PHE A 227 8.43 9.53 -3.35
C PHE A 227 8.98 10.63 -4.26
N LEU A 228 8.79 10.48 -5.60
CA LEU A 228 9.16 11.49 -6.59
C LEU A 228 8.60 12.85 -6.21
N ILE A 229 7.28 12.92 -6.08
CA ILE A 229 6.61 14.19 -5.78
C ILE A 229 7.08 14.75 -4.45
N SER A 230 7.25 13.91 -3.44
CA SER A 230 7.72 14.29 -2.11
C SER A 230 9.09 14.95 -2.16
N SER A 231 10.06 14.30 -2.80
CA SER A 231 11.46 14.76 -2.88
C SER A 231 11.65 15.97 -3.78
N TRP A 232 10.90 16.03 -4.88
CA TRP A 232 10.92 17.19 -5.78
C TRP A 232 10.38 18.45 -5.11
N LEU A 233 9.22 18.36 -4.46
CA LEU A 233 8.62 19.50 -3.74
C LEU A 233 9.46 19.93 -2.53
N LEU A 234 10.08 18.98 -1.82
CA LEU A 234 11.05 19.28 -0.77
C LEU A 234 12.20 20.11 -1.32
N THR A 235 12.76 19.73 -2.46
CA THR A 235 13.88 20.45 -3.09
C THR A 235 13.51 21.89 -3.40
N ILE A 236 12.35 22.13 -4.00
CA ILE A 236 11.86 23.49 -4.28
C ILE A 236 11.69 24.28 -2.98
N GLN A 237 11.13 23.67 -1.95
CA GLN A 237 10.91 24.33 -0.65
C GLN A 237 12.22 24.75 0.00
N VAL A 238 13.23 23.87 0.02
CA VAL A 238 14.53 24.16 0.63
C VAL A 238 15.28 25.25 -0.13
N TYR A 239 15.25 25.23 -1.46
CA TYR A 239 15.88 26.27 -2.27
C TYR A 239 15.19 27.63 -2.09
N ASN A 240 13.86 27.68 -2.03
CA ASN A 240 13.13 28.93 -1.78
C ASN A 240 13.43 29.52 -0.38
N ILE A 241 13.68 28.67 0.63
CA ILE A 241 14.12 29.10 1.97
C ILE A 241 15.55 29.61 1.92
N HIS A 242 16.42 28.95 1.15
CA HIS A 242 17.82 29.37 0.97
C HIS A 242 17.93 30.71 0.27
N GLU A 243 17.20 30.93 -0.83
CA GLU A 243 17.15 32.20 -1.58
C GLU A 243 16.70 33.38 -0.71
N LYS A 244 15.85 33.11 0.29
CA LYS A 244 15.44 34.12 1.30
C LYS A 244 16.46 34.32 2.42
N GLY A 245 17.62 33.65 2.39
CA GLY A 245 18.63 33.72 3.45
C GLY A 245 18.20 33.09 4.79
N GLN A 246 17.14 32.31 4.81
CA GLN A 246 16.53 31.75 6.02
C GLN A 246 16.93 30.30 6.29
N LEU A 247 17.88 29.70 5.54
CA LEU A 247 18.28 28.31 5.71
C LEU A 247 19.15 28.13 6.96
N SER A 248 18.56 27.63 8.03
CA SER A 248 19.21 27.36 9.32
C SER A 248 18.79 25.99 9.87
N LEU A 249 19.58 25.42 10.81
CA LEU A 249 19.21 24.15 11.48
C LEU A 249 17.87 24.26 12.20
N LYS A 250 17.54 25.42 12.77
CA LYS A 250 16.24 25.67 13.38
C LYS A 250 15.10 25.49 12.35
N ASN A 251 15.24 26.05 11.15
CA ASN A 251 14.22 25.92 10.11
C ASN A 251 14.15 24.50 9.54
N VAL A 252 15.27 23.78 9.46
CA VAL A 252 15.30 22.34 9.15
C VAL A 252 14.47 21.56 10.17
N GLY A 253 14.69 21.79 11.47
CA GLY A 253 13.91 21.18 12.55
C GLY A 253 12.41 21.48 12.45
N ILE A 254 12.04 22.75 12.17
CA ILE A 254 10.64 23.15 11.97
C ILE A 254 10.01 22.42 10.79
N LEU A 255 10.72 22.22 9.68
CA LEU A 255 10.22 21.46 8.53
C LEU A 255 9.94 20.00 8.88
N ILE A 256 10.84 19.37 9.65
CA ILE A 256 10.65 17.97 10.11
C ILE A 256 9.44 17.87 11.02
N ILE A 257 9.34 18.73 12.03
CA ILE A 257 8.24 18.74 13.01
C ILE A 257 6.90 18.99 12.31
N ASN A 258 6.82 19.96 11.40
CA ASN A 258 5.59 20.26 10.66
C ASN A 258 5.15 19.06 9.80
N ARG A 259 6.10 18.37 9.14
CA ARG A 259 5.78 17.16 8.36
C ARG A 259 5.34 16.02 9.26
N TYR A 260 6.04 15.81 10.40
CA TYR A 260 5.69 14.81 11.38
C TYR A 260 4.23 14.95 11.84
N PHE A 261 3.84 16.11 12.33
CA PHE A 261 2.46 16.34 12.78
C PHE A 261 1.44 16.25 11.65
N ARG A 262 1.78 16.78 10.47
CA ARG A 262 0.89 16.72 9.30
C ARG A 262 0.54 15.27 8.90
N LEU A 263 1.49 14.34 8.99
CA LEU A 263 1.28 12.93 8.66
C LEU A 263 0.62 12.17 9.82
N ASN A 264 1.12 12.38 11.03
CA ASN A 264 0.69 11.61 12.20
C ASN A 264 -0.74 11.88 12.64
N CYS A 265 -1.25 13.10 12.54
CA CYS A 265 -2.64 13.37 12.94
C CYS A 265 -3.64 12.43 12.28
N THR A 266 -3.47 12.16 10.98
CA THR A 266 -4.36 11.24 10.25
C THR A 266 -4.07 9.78 10.58
N ILE A 267 -2.79 9.39 10.73
CA ILE A 267 -2.40 8.02 11.09
C ILE A 267 -2.96 7.64 12.46
N VAL A 268 -2.85 8.52 13.46
CA VAL A 268 -3.35 8.26 14.82
C VAL A 268 -4.85 8.02 14.82
N VAL A 269 -5.63 8.85 14.11
CA VAL A 269 -7.09 8.64 13.98
C VAL A 269 -7.36 7.28 13.32
N PHE A 270 -6.64 6.95 12.25
CA PHE A 270 -6.83 5.68 11.55
C PHE A 270 -6.42 4.48 12.42
N MET A 271 -5.33 4.57 13.19
CA MET A 271 -4.92 3.51 14.14
C MET A 271 -5.97 3.29 15.24
N ILE A 272 -6.52 4.38 15.80
CA ILE A 272 -7.58 4.31 16.80
C ILE A 272 -8.80 3.58 16.23
N LEU A 273 -9.26 3.97 15.04
CA LEU A 273 -10.40 3.34 14.37
C LEU A 273 -10.11 1.86 14.04
N SER A 274 -8.91 1.54 13.57
CA SER A 274 -8.52 0.16 13.23
C SER A 274 -8.41 -0.77 14.45
N ARG A 275 -8.23 -0.22 15.65
CA ARG A 275 -8.26 -0.97 16.92
C ARG A 275 -9.68 -1.33 17.35
N THR A 276 -10.69 -0.57 16.91
CA THR A 276 -12.07 -0.77 17.37
C THR A 276 -12.68 -2.05 16.80
N SER A 277 -13.61 -2.63 17.55
CA SER A 277 -14.42 -3.79 17.12
C SER A 277 -15.37 -3.45 15.96
N TRP A 278 -15.58 -2.17 15.65
CA TRP A 278 -16.39 -1.73 14.52
C TRP A 278 -15.90 -2.25 13.17
N MET A 279 -14.58 -2.52 13.05
CA MET A 279 -14.00 -3.12 11.84
C MET A 279 -14.47 -4.56 11.59
N THR A 280 -14.99 -5.24 12.63
CA THR A 280 -15.49 -6.62 12.55
C THR A 280 -17.00 -6.74 12.50
N ILE A 281 -17.73 -5.61 12.47
CA ILE A 281 -19.21 -5.58 12.50
C ILE A 281 -19.87 -6.27 11.29
N ILE A 282 -19.20 -6.26 10.14
CA ILE A 282 -19.69 -6.90 8.93
C ILE A 282 -19.43 -8.40 9.04
N PRO A 283 -20.48 -9.25 9.05
CA PRO A 283 -20.29 -10.70 9.06
C PRO A 283 -19.71 -11.18 7.74
N GLY A 284 -18.93 -12.25 7.77
CA GLY A 284 -18.43 -12.91 6.57
C GLY A 284 -17.07 -13.59 6.80
N PRO A 285 -16.78 -14.70 6.10
CA PRO A 285 -15.55 -15.46 6.27
C PRO A 285 -14.35 -14.82 5.55
N ALA A 286 -14.60 -14.06 4.47
CA ALA A 286 -13.54 -13.48 3.67
C ALA A 286 -12.75 -12.43 4.45
N ASN A 287 -11.42 -12.51 4.38
CA ASN A 287 -10.49 -11.56 5.01
C ASN A 287 -10.62 -11.40 6.54
N PHE A 288 -11.41 -12.27 7.21
CA PHE A 288 -11.65 -12.15 8.65
C PHE A 288 -10.35 -12.21 9.45
N TYR A 289 -9.47 -13.16 9.12
CA TYR A 289 -8.15 -13.27 9.73
C TYR A 289 -7.33 -11.97 9.60
N SER A 290 -7.29 -11.38 8.41
CA SER A 290 -6.50 -10.16 8.17
C SER A 290 -7.02 -8.97 8.98
N ILE A 291 -8.33 -8.85 9.16
CA ILE A 291 -8.96 -7.77 9.93
C ILE A 291 -8.67 -7.95 11.43
N ILE A 292 -8.83 -9.16 11.97
CA ILE A 292 -8.55 -9.44 13.39
C ILE A 292 -7.05 -9.29 13.69
N ALA A 293 -6.18 -9.81 12.81
CA ALA A 293 -4.74 -9.64 12.96
C ALA A 293 -4.34 -8.16 12.97
N ASN A 294 -4.95 -7.34 12.12
CA ASN A 294 -4.72 -5.89 12.11
C ASN A 294 -5.25 -5.21 13.38
N GLN A 295 -6.44 -5.58 13.87
CA GLN A 295 -7.00 -5.06 15.12
C GLN A 295 -6.08 -5.36 16.31
N LYS A 296 -5.61 -6.62 16.43
CA LYS A 296 -4.66 -7.03 17.45
C LYS A 296 -3.35 -6.26 17.31
N ALA A 297 -2.80 -6.16 16.13
CA ALA A 297 -1.57 -5.41 15.86
C ALA A 297 -1.70 -3.93 16.25
N CYS A 298 -2.86 -3.31 16.00
CA CYS A 298 -3.10 -1.91 16.39
C CYS A 298 -3.27 -1.73 17.90
N SER A 299 -3.59 -2.79 18.63
CA SER A 299 -3.62 -2.73 20.12
C SER A 299 -2.24 -2.92 20.74
N GLU A 300 -1.38 -3.73 20.13
CA GLU A 300 -0.10 -4.17 20.71
C GLU A 300 1.11 -3.44 20.08
N ASN A 301 1.10 -3.21 18.75
CA ASN A 301 2.26 -2.80 17.96
C ASN A 301 2.04 -1.47 17.22
N TRP A 302 1.45 -0.47 17.87
CA TRP A 302 1.18 0.85 17.26
C TRP A 302 2.39 1.79 17.21
N ILE A 303 3.40 1.57 18.08
CA ILE A 303 4.58 2.44 18.21
C ILE A 303 5.38 2.58 16.90
N PRO A 304 5.68 1.50 16.13
CA PRO A 304 6.39 1.62 14.86
C PRO A 304 5.69 2.54 13.86
N SER A 305 4.34 2.51 13.81
CA SER A 305 3.56 3.38 12.92
C SER A 305 3.62 4.84 13.35
N LEU A 306 3.58 5.10 14.67
CA LEU A 306 3.63 6.47 15.20
C LEU A 306 4.96 7.16 14.95
N PHE A 307 6.07 6.43 15.06
CA PHE A 307 7.43 6.98 14.91
C PHE A 307 8.05 6.72 13.55
N PHE A 308 7.29 6.25 12.57
CA PHE A 308 7.74 6.03 11.19
C PHE A 308 8.92 5.06 11.04
N PHE A 309 8.89 3.92 11.72
CA PHE A 309 9.89 2.85 11.54
C PHE A 309 9.29 1.46 11.30
N VAL A 310 8.07 1.42 10.76
CA VAL A 310 7.36 0.18 10.39
C VAL A 310 8.20 -0.72 9.48
N ASN A 311 8.93 -0.12 8.55
CA ASN A 311 9.77 -0.83 7.57
C ASN A 311 11.01 -1.51 8.15
N PHE A 312 11.35 -1.25 9.42
CA PHE A 312 12.41 -1.96 10.15
C PHE A 312 11.89 -3.04 11.09
N TYR A 313 10.57 -3.10 11.26
CA TYR A 313 9.94 -4.02 12.19
C TYR A 313 9.63 -5.33 11.47
N GLN A 314 10.34 -6.41 11.83
CA GLN A 314 10.20 -7.73 11.25
C GLN A 314 9.49 -8.67 12.20
N GLY A 315 8.71 -9.62 11.67
CA GLY A 315 8.24 -10.79 12.40
C GLY A 315 7.04 -10.58 13.31
N ALA A 316 6.43 -9.39 13.35
CA ALA A 316 5.19 -9.16 14.09
C ALA A 316 4.12 -8.54 13.20
N HIS A 317 2.87 -8.75 13.59
CA HIS A 317 1.76 -8.06 12.95
C HIS A 317 1.91 -6.54 13.16
N ILE A 318 1.88 -5.80 12.05
CA ILE A 318 2.03 -4.35 12.03
C ILE A 318 0.65 -3.71 11.96
N CYS A 319 0.42 -2.70 12.81
CA CYS A 319 -0.80 -1.90 12.74
C CYS A 319 -0.87 -1.16 11.39
N ASN A 320 -1.93 -1.42 10.62
CA ASN A 320 -2.13 -0.84 9.31
C ASN A 320 -0.91 -1.00 8.40
N PRO A 321 -0.73 -2.17 7.83
CA PRO A 321 0.47 -2.54 7.08
C PRO A 321 0.91 -1.54 6.02
N ILE A 322 -0.03 -0.86 5.36
CA ILE A 322 0.25 0.15 4.32
C ILE A 322 1.04 1.36 4.84
N THR A 323 1.12 1.58 6.16
CA THR A 323 1.86 2.71 6.77
C THR A 323 3.37 2.62 6.58
N TRP A 324 3.91 1.45 6.14
CA TRP A 324 5.32 1.31 5.78
C TRP A 324 5.78 2.36 4.76
N HIS A 325 4.95 2.65 3.76
CA HIS A 325 5.27 3.63 2.72
C HIS A 325 5.38 5.05 3.29
N VAL A 326 4.51 5.41 4.24
CA VAL A 326 4.57 6.72 4.92
C VAL A 326 5.83 6.81 5.79
N SER A 327 6.22 5.70 6.43
CA SER A 327 7.47 5.61 7.20
C SER A 327 8.69 5.88 6.33
N VAL A 328 8.78 5.21 5.18
CA VAL A 328 9.88 5.42 4.22
C VAL A 328 9.86 6.84 3.64
N ASP A 329 8.68 7.37 3.29
CA ASP A 329 8.55 8.74 2.77
C ASP A 329 9.05 9.78 3.78
N PHE A 330 8.72 9.59 5.06
CA PHE A 330 9.24 10.47 6.12
C PHE A 330 10.75 10.34 6.30
N GLN A 331 11.29 9.12 6.31
CA GLN A 331 12.73 8.88 6.43
C GLN A 331 13.52 9.48 5.24
N LEU A 332 13.05 9.25 4.01
CA LEU A 332 13.67 9.83 2.81
C LEU A 332 13.58 11.36 2.81
N TYR A 333 12.46 11.92 3.29
CA TYR A 333 12.33 13.36 3.45
C TYR A 333 13.39 13.92 4.39
N VAL A 334 13.60 13.29 5.55
CA VAL A 334 14.59 13.74 6.54
C VAL A 334 16.00 13.63 5.97
N ILE A 335 16.36 12.49 5.36
CA ILE A 335 17.67 12.27 4.75
C ILE A 335 17.94 13.31 3.66
N ASN A 336 17.03 13.48 2.72
CA ASN A 336 17.19 14.42 1.61
C ASN A 336 17.21 15.87 2.07
N LEU A 337 16.45 16.23 3.11
CA LEU A 337 16.47 17.55 3.72
C LEU A 337 17.85 17.90 4.30
N PHE A 338 18.46 16.98 5.05
CA PHE A 338 19.80 17.16 5.58
C PHE A 338 20.85 17.22 4.46
N LEU A 339 20.77 16.39 3.43
CA LEU A 339 21.66 16.45 2.28
C LEU A 339 21.58 17.78 1.54
N LEU A 340 20.38 18.30 1.30
CA LEU A 340 20.18 19.60 0.68
C LEU A 340 20.70 20.74 1.57
N TYR A 341 20.48 20.65 2.88
CA TYR A 341 21.02 21.62 3.84
C TYR A 341 22.54 21.65 3.79
N ILE A 342 23.21 20.49 3.88
CA ILE A 342 24.68 20.39 3.82
C ILE A 342 25.20 20.91 2.48
N LYS A 343 24.60 20.48 1.37
CA LYS A 343 24.99 20.92 0.01
C LYS A 343 24.94 22.46 -0.11
N LEU A 344 23.87 23.08 0.34
CA LEU A 344 23.67 24.52 0.21
C LEU A 344 24.52 25.32 1.21
N LYS A 345 24.67 24.82 2.44
CA LYS A 345 25.47 25.48 3.47
C LYS A 345 26.96 25.47 3.17
N LEU A 346 27.47 24.35 2.64
CA LEU A 346 28.90 24.19 2.28
C LEU A 346 29.19 24.55 0.81
N ASN A 347 28.16 24.97 0.08
CA ASN A 347 28.26 25.39 -1.32
C ASN A 347 28.96 24.37 -2.24
N PHE A 348 28.69 23.07 -2.02
CA PHE A 348 29.26 22.01 -2.85
C PHE A 348 28.85 22.13 -4.32
N ASN A 349 29.77 21.76 -5.20
CA ASN A 349 29.47 21.64 -6.62
C ASN A 349 28.30 20.67 -6.83
N THR A 350 27.22 21.15 -7.40
CA THR A 350 25.96 20.41 -7.51
C THR A 350 26.13 19.08 -8.25
N VAL A 351 26.87 19.08 -9.38
CA VAL A 351 27.03 17.87 -10.21
C VAL A 351 27.84 16.81 -9.47
N LYS A 352 29.00 17.20 -8.90
CA LYS A 352 29.87 16.26 -8.15
C LYS A 352 29.16 15.72 -6.92
N PHE A 353 28.46 16.57 -6.17
CA PHE A 353 27.71 16.17 -4.98
C PHE A 353 26.59 15.18 -5.32
N CYS A 354 25.74 15.51 -6.29
CA CYS A 354 24.64 14.64 -6.70
C CYS A 354 25.16 13.29 -7.24
N ALA A 355 26.20 13.31 -8.06
CA ALA A 355 26.80 12.07 -8.59
C ALA A 355 27.37 11.18 -7.46
N ALA A 356 28.10 11.75 -6.50
CA ALA A 356 28.69 11.01 -5.38
C ALA A 356 27.60 10.36 -4.51
N ILE A 357 26.56 11.12 -4.12
CA ILE A 357 25.48 10.59 -3.27
C ILE A 357 24.64 9.56 -4.01
N LEU A 358 24.33 9.78 -5.30
CA LEU A 358 23.61 8.81 -6.10
C LEU A 358 24.37 7.49 -6.23
N THR A 359 25.67 7.54 -6.56
CA THR A 359 26.53 6.36 -6.63
C THR A 359 26.58 5.63 -5.28
N PHE A 360 26.77 6.36 -4.19
CA PHE A 360 26.77 5.78 -2.84
C PHE A 360 25.42 5.08 -2.53
N SER A 361 24.31 5.71 -2.84
CA SER A 361 22.99 5.11 -2.59
C SER A 361 22.72 3.86 -3.45
N MET A 362 23.20 3.83 -4.70
CA MET A 362 23.11 2.64 -5.56
C MET A 362 23.98 1.49 -5.04
N ILE A 363 25.19 1.80 -4.58
CA ILE A 363 26.08 0.80 -3.95
C ILE A 363 25.42 0.25 -2.69
N LEU A 364 24.88 1.11 -1.82
CA LEU A 364 24.18 0.69 -0.60
C LEU A 364 22.97 -0.21 -0.93
N HIS A 365 22.20 0.12 -1.97
CA HIS A 365 21.12 -0.71 -2.46
C HIS A 365 21.61 -2.09 -2.90
N GLY A 366 22.64 -2.15 -3.75
CA GLY A 366 23.22 -3.41 -4.23
C GLY A 366 23.76 -4.27 -3.08
N ILE A 367 24.48 -3.66 -2.13
CA ILE A 367 24.97 -4.35 -0.93
C ILE A 367 23.82 -4.90 -0.10
N THR A 368 22.73 -4.13 0.09
CA THR A 368 21.54 -4.60 0.83
C THR A 368 20.96 -5.85 0.18
N LEU A 369 20.75 -5.85 -1.15
CA LEU A 369 20.23 -7.02 -1.86
C LEU A 369 21.18 -8.22 -1.78
N GLN A 370 22.50 -7.98 -1.82
CA GLN A 370 23.52 -9.03 -1.77
C GLN A 370 23.60 -9.71 -0.39
N ILE A 371 23.58 -8.92 0.69
CA ILE A 371 23.67 -9.46 2.07
C ILE A 371 22.47 -10.36 2.37
N PHE A 372 21.29 -9.97 1.92
CA PHE A 372 20.06 -10.70 2.20
C PHE A 372 19.67 -11.71 1.12
N ASP A 373 20.52 -11.91 0.11
CA ASP A 373 20.31 -12.82 -1.03
C ASP A 373 18.91 -12.72 -1.63
N THR A 374 18.47 -11.50 -1.91
CA THR A 374 17.14 -11.23 -2.45
C THR A 374 17.20 -11.00 -3.96
N GLY A 375 16.09 -11.29 -4.66
CA GLY A 375 15.95 -10.96 -6.08
C GLY A 375 16.04 -9.44 -6.35
N PRO A 376 16.15 -9.03 -7.63
CA PRO A 376 16.32 -7.62 -8.02
C PRO A 376 15.13 -6.75 -7.62
N LEU A 377 13.93 -7.33 -7.65
CA LEU A 377 12.69 -6.75 -7.14
C LEU A 377 11.88 -7.83 -6.41
N TYR A 378 11.06 -7.41 -5.48
CA TYR A 378 10.04 -8.27 -4.90
C TYR A 378 8.94 -8.52 -5.94
N LEU A 379 8.65 -9.78 -6.21
CA LEU A 379 7.50 -10.19 -7.00
C LEU A 379 6.45 -10.79 -6.07
N ALA A 380 5.22 -10.29 -6.14
CA ALA A 380 4.14 -10.85 -5.34
C ALA A 380 3.92 -12.33 -5.68
N SER A 381 3.65 -13.15 -4.67
CA SER A 381 3.33 -14.56 -4.82
C SER A 381 1.84 -14.80 -4.65
N LEU A 382 1.27 -15.80 -5.33
CA LEU A 382 -0.09 -16.27 -5.10
C LEU A 382 -0.23 -17.10 -3.82
N ARG A 383 0.88 -17.44 -3.19
CA ARG A 383 0.84 -18.28 -1.99
C ARG A 383 0.09 -17.59 -0.87
N TYR A 384 -0.97 -18.21 -0.43
CA TYR A 384 -1.82 -17.68 0.62
C TYR A 384 -1.05 -17.37 1.91
N LEU A 385 -0.10 -18.24 2.28
CA LEU A 385 0.76 -18.02 3.43
C LEU A 385 1.64 -16.79 3.28
N GLU A 386 2.26 -16.58 2.11
CA GLU A 386 3.11 -15.41 1.88
C GLU A 386 2.31 -14.12 1.90
N VAL A 387 1.09 -14.11 1.38
CA VAL A 387 0.23 -12.92 1.43
C VAL A 387 -0.25 -12.63 2.86
N ARG A 388 -0.59 -13.66 3.65
CA ARG A 388 -0.96 -13.50 5.07
C ARG A 388 0.22 -13.06 5.93
N SER A 389 1.41 -13.59 5.65
CA SER A 389 2.64 -13.34 6.40
C SER A 389 3.67 -12.52 5.63
N ILE A 390 3.21 -11.68 4.70
CA ILE A 390 4.09 -10.92 3.79
C ILE A 390 5.14 -10.08 4.52
N TYR A 391 4.82 -9.60 5.73
CA TYR A 391 5.75 -8.84 6.57
C TYR A 391 6.80 -9.71 7.27
N HIS A 392 6.62 -11.03 7.25
CA HIS A 392 7.64 -12.00 7.68
C HIS A 392 8.57 -12.38 6.52
N SER A 393 8.18 -12.06 5.28
CA SER A 393 8.97 -12.33 4.10
C SER A 393 10.17 -11.38 4.04
N LEU A 394 11.38 -11.93 4.21
CA LEU A 394 12.62 -11.16 4.12
C LEU A 394 12.77 -10.41 2.79
N PRO A 395 12.49 -11.01 1.61
CA PRO A 395 12.51 -10.30 0.34
C PRO A 395 11.53 -9.11 0.30
N TYR A 396 10.36 -9.22 0.92
CA TYR A 396 9.41 -8.11 0.98
C TYR A 396 9.95 -6.96 1.82
N VAL A 397 10.42 -7.24 3.03
CA VAL A 397 10.93 -6.22 3.95
C VAL A 397 12.20 -5.56 3.38
N VAL A 398 13.14 -6.34 2.87
CA VAL A 398 14.45 -5.85 2.42
C VAL A 398 14.39 -5.28 1.01
N ALA A 399 13.84 -6.02 0.05
CA ALA A 399 13.87 -5.59 -1.35
C ALA A 399 12.74 -4.60 -1.70
N TYR A 400 11.64 -4.57 -0.96
CA TYR A 400 10.50 -3.68 -1.28
C TYR A 400 10.37 -2.49 -0.33
N MET A 401 10.36 -2.72 1.01
CA MET A 401 10.06 -1.67 1.98
C MET A 401 11.29 -0.92 2.50
N SER A 402 12.51 -1.36 2.19
CA SER A 402 13.71 -0.78 2.77
C SER A 402 14.01 0.61 2.24
N THR A 403 14.32 1.53 3.14
CA THR A 403 14.75 2.90 2.81
C THR A 403 16.04 2.90 1.98
N SER A 404 16.99 1.99 2.26
CA SER A 404 18.25 1.88 1.51
C SER A 404 18.02 1.54 0.04
N THR A 405 17.04 0.69 -0.27
CA THR A 405 16.73 0.29 -1.65
C THR A 405 15.89 1.32 -2.40
N LEU A 406 15.21 2.23 -1.70
CA LEU A 406 14.35 3.27 -2.28
C LEU A 406 15.04 4.63 -2.41
N TRP A 407 16.17 4.82 -1.70
CA TRP A 407 16.83 6.12 -1.62
C TRP A 407 17.40 6.59 -2.96
N SER A 408 18.01 5.70 -3.75
CA SER A 408 18.55 6.05 -5.07
C SER A 408 17.49 6.64 -6.02
N SER A 409 16.26 6.11 -5.97
CA SER A 409 15.12 6.67 -6.72
C SER A 409 14.82 8.09 -6.27
N SER A 410 14.65 8.29 -4.96
CA SER A 410 14.33 9.58 -4.37
C SER A 410 15.40 10.66 -4.65
N LEU A 411 16.67 10.26 -4.84
CA LEU A 411 17.74 11.18 -5.25
C LEU A 411 17.64 11.65 -6.71
N ILE A 412 17.20 10.80 -7.64
CA ILE A 412 16.88 11.21 -9.02
C ILE A 412 15.89 12.38 -9.00
N GLU A 413 14.94 12.32 -8.11
CA GLU A 413 13.88 13.31 -7.97
C GLU A 413 14.37 14.62 -7.36
N VAL A 414 15.29 14.54 -6.39
CA VAL A 414 16.01 15.72 -5.88
C VAL A 414 16.81 16.39 -7.00
N ILE A 415 17.49 15.60 -7.83
CA ILE A 415 18.27 16.11 -8.99
C ILE A 415 17.34 16.83 -9.96
N PHE A 416 16.20 16.24 -10.34
CA PHE A 416 15.22 16.88 -11.21
C PHE A 416 14.57 18.11 -10.59
N GLY A 417 14.37 18.13 -9.27
CA GLY A 417 13.94 19.32 -8.54
C GLY A 417 14.95 20.48 -8.68
N ILE A 418 16.26 20.18 -8.57
CA ILE A 418 17.34 21.17 -8.77
C ILE A 418 17.37 21.64 -10.25
N ILE A 419 17.25 20.73 -11.20
CA ILE A 419 17.21 21.07 -12.64
C ILE A 419 16.01 21.97 -12.91
N TYR A 420 14.83 21.62 -12.41
CA TYR A 420 13.61 22.43 -12.54
C TYR A 420 13.81 23.85 -12.01
N ILE A 421 14.37 24.02 -10.81
CA ILE A 421 14.62 25.36 -10.23
C ILE A 421 15.50 26.22 -11.16
N LYS A 422 16.53 25.62 -11.75
CA LYS A 422 17.43 26.31 -12.69
C LYS A 422 16.80 26.61 -14.04
N THR A 423 15.75 25.91 -14.44
CA THR A 423 15.17 25.99 -15.79
C THR A 423 13.72 26.46 -15.81
N LYS A 424 13.06 26.63 -14.66
CA LYS A 424 11.62 26.95 -14.56
C LYS A 424 11.17 28.20 -15.31
N ASN A 425 12.09 29.13 -15.55
CA ASN A 425 11.83 30.38 -16.30
C ASN A 425 12.08 30.21 -17.81
N ARG A 426 12.55 29.05 -18.26
CA ARG A 426 12.77 28.76 -19.68
C ARG A 426 11.50 28.21 -20.30
N THR A 427 10.96 28.88 -21.30
CA THR A 427 9.82 28.38 -22.07
C THR A 427 10.33 27.56 -23.25
N ILE A 428 9.96 26.28 -23.27
CA ILE A 428 10.20 25.42 -24.43
C ILE A 428 9.01 25.58 -25.35
N LYS A 429 9.27 25.95 -26.64
CA LYS A 429 8.23 25.93 -27.67
C LYS A 429 7.97 24.48 -28.07
N PRO A 430 6.79 23.93 -27.74
CA PRO A 430 6.50 22.54 -28.09
C PRO A 430 6.37 22.40 -29.61
N ASN A 431 7.07 21.41 -30.17
CA ASN A 431 6.82 20.94 -31.53
C ASN A 431 6.54 19.44 -31.51
N THR A 432 6.00 18.90 -32.58
CA THR A 432 5.59 17.49 -32.67
C THR A 432 6.77 16.55 -32.44
N VAL A 433 7.92 16.83 -33.02
CA VAL A 433 9.14 16.00 -32.92
C VAL A 433 9.63 15.97 -31.49
N LEU A 434 9.73 17.12 -30.82
CA LEU A 434 10.17 17.19 -29.42
C LEU A 434 9.22 16.47 -28.47
N ASN A 435 7.90 16.58 -28.70
CA ASN A 435 6.90 15.84 -27.93
C ASN A 435 7.04 14.33 -28.09
N ILE A 436 7.28 13.83 -29.30
CA ILE A 436 7.49 12.42 -29.58
C ILE A 436 8.77 11.93 -28.88
N ILE A 437 9.90 12.63 -29.06
CA ILE A 437 11.18 12.26 -28.42
C ILE A 437 11.03 12.21 -26.91
N TRP A 438 10.44 13.23 -26.30
CA TRP A 438 10.23 13.30 -24.86
C TRP A 438 9.32 12.17 -24.36
N CYS A 439 8.19 11.92 -25.03
CA CYS A 439 7.24 10.88 -24.66
C CYS A 439 7.89 9.49 -24.80
N SER A 440 8.57 9.23 -25.91
CA SER A 440 9.27 7.96 -26.16
C SER A 440 10.40 7.72 -25.15
N ALA A 441 11.15 8.74 -24.78
CA ALA A 441 12.18 8.63 -23.75
C ALA A 441 11.60 8.34 -22.36
N SER A 442 10.56 9.07 -21.95
CA SER A 442 9.91 8.88 -20.65
C SER A 442 9.26 7.50 -20.54
N VAL A 443 8.40 7.14 -21.51
CA VAL A 443 7.70 5.85 -21.52
C VAL A 443 8.67 4.70 -21.75
N GLY A 444 9.68 4.89 -22.61
CA GLY A 444 10.71 3.89 -22.90
C GLY A 444 11.54 3.53 -21.68
N LEU A 445 11.93 4.50 -20.85
CA LEU A 445 12.65 4.23 -19.58
C LEU A 445 11.76 3.50 -18.59
N ILE A 446 10.49 3.86 -18.45
CA ILE A 446 9.53 3.15 -17.58
C ILE A 446 9.37 1.71 -18.06
N TYR A 447 9.17 1.50 -19.37
CA TYR A 447 9.05 0.18 -19.97
C TYR A 447 10.32 -0.67 -19.76
N LEU A 448 11.51 -0.05 -19.98
CA LEU A 448 12.80 -0.69 -19.75
C LEU A 448 12.94 -1.17 -18.30
N ALA A 449 12.63 -0.33 -17.32
CA ALA A 449 12.69 -0.68 -15.91
C ALA A 449 11.78 -1.86 -15.57
N ILE A 450 10.55 -1.88 -16.13
CA ILE A 450 9.59 -2.96 -15.93
C ILE A 450 10.13 -4.26 -16.56
N LYS A 451 10.68 -4.19 -17.77
CA LYS A 451 11.28 -5.37 -18.44
C LYS A 451 12.49 -5.91 -17.68
N MET A 452 13.37 -5.04 -17.21
CA MET A 452 14.50 -5.44 -16.37
C MET A 452 14.04 -6.10 -15.06
N GLY A 453 12.97 -5.59 -14.45
CA GLY A 453 12.38 -6.13 -13.22
C GLY A 453 11.74 -7.50 -13.38
N SER A 454 11.31 -7.86 -14.59
CA SER A 454 10.74 -9.19 -14.90
C SER A 454 11.82 -10.28 -15.08
N ILE A 455 13.10 -9.95 -15.08
CA ILE A 455 14.18 -10.91 -15.26
C ILE A 455 14.38 -11.69 -13.94
N LYS A 456 14.17 -13.02 -14.01
CA LYS A 456 14.35 -13.92 -12.86
C LYS A 456 15.83 -14.31 -12.76
N ILE A 457 16.59 -13.64 -11.91
CA ILE A 457 18.00 -13.91 -11.62
C ILE A 457 18.25 -13.80 -10.11
N ASN A 458 19.30 -14.47 -9.64
CA ASN A 458 19.68 -14.51 -8.22
C ASN A 458 21.15 -14.11 -8.03
N GLY A 459 21.55 -13.94 -6.77
CA GLY A 459 22.92 -13.63 -6.37
C GLY A 459 23.41 -12.26 -6.83
N THR A 460 24.71 -12.11 -7.07
CA THR A 460 25.36 -10.84 -7.41
C THR A 460 24.76 -10.15 -8.65
N LYS A 461 24.33 -10.94 -9.65
CA LYS A 461 23.66 -10.38 -10.85
C LYS A 461 22.34 -9.72 -10.50
N ALA A 462 21.57 -10.32 -9.57
CA ALA A 462 20.31 -9.75 -9.09
C ALA A 462 20.55 -8.42 -8.35
N SER A 463 21.57 -8.36 -7.51
CA SER A 463 21.95 -7.16 -6.76
C SER A 463 22.36 -6.01 -7.68
N LEU A 464 23.20 -6.31 -8.71
CA LEU A 464 23.59 -5.33 -9.72
C LEU A 464 22.41 -4.83 -10.56
N LEU A 465 21.50 -5.72 -10.95
CA LEU A 465 20.32 -5.34 -11.70
C LEU A 465 19.36 -4.53 -10.83
N GLY A 466 19.12 -4.97 -9.60
CA GLY A 466 18.19 -4.35 -8.66
C GLY A 466 18.51 -2.89 -8.34
N CYS A 467 19.80 -2.56 -8.13
CA CYS A 467 20.21 -1.20 -7.81
C CYS A 467 20.01 -0.20 -8.97
N ILE A 468 19.77 -0.68 -10.20
CA ILE A 468 19.60 0.16 -11.40
C ILE A 468 18.12 0.32 -11.78
N ILE A 469 17.28 -0.71 -11.57
CA ILE A 469 15.88 -0.73 -12.04
C ILE A 469 15.07 0.47 -11.52
N ARG A 470 15.13 0.71 -10.22
CA ARG A 470 14.34 1.77 -9.58
C ARG A 470 14.78 3.17 -10.01
N PRO A 471 16.08 3.51 -10.04
CA PRO A 471 16.54 4.77 -10.61
C PRO A 471 16.10 4.99 -12.06
N ILE A 472 16.13 3.96 -12.92
CA ILE A 472 15.66 4.06 -14.31
C ILE A 472 14.15 4.37 -14.36
N PHE A 473 13.34 3.69 -13.55
CA PHE A 473 11.91 3.97 -13.46
C PHE A 473 11.64 5.41 -13.01
N SER A 474 12.30 5.84 -11.93
CA SER A 474 12.18 7.21 -11.43
C SER A 474 12.68 8.24 -12.43
N LEU A 475 13.74 7.95 -13.18
CA LEU A 475 14.21 8.81 -14.27
C LEU A 475 13.14 9.00 -15.36
N GLY A 476 12.48 7.92 -15.76
CA GLY A 476 11.37 7.98 -16.71
C GLY A 476 10.21 8.83 -16.23
N CYS A 477 9.79 8.63 -14.97
CA CYS A 477 8.72 9.42 -14.35
C CYS A 477 9.11 10.90 -14.18
N ALA A 478 10.33 11.16 -13.70
CA ALA A 478 10.84 12.51 -13.50
C ALA A 478 10.97 13.27 -14.82
N LEU A 479 11.44 12.61 -15.88
CA LEU A 479 11.49 13.18 -17.24
C LEU A 479 10.08 13.51 -17.75
N GLY A 480 9.10 12.64 -17.48
CA GLY A 480 7.69 12.88 -17.79
C GLY A 480 7.16 14.15 -17.13
N VAL A 481 7.34 14.28 -15.82
CA VAL A 481 6.92 15.47 -15.05
C VAL A 481 7.67 16.72 -15.52
N TYR A 482 8.99 16.62 -15.72
CA TYR A 482 9.81 17.73 -16.17
C TYR A 482 9.36 18.28 -17.54
N GLY A 483 9.12 17.40 -18.51
CA GLY A 483 8.64 17.84 -19.82
C GLY A 483 7.28 18.53 -19.75
N MET A 484 6.34 17.96 -18.98
CA MET A 484 5.03 18.60 -18.77
C MET A 484 5.15 19.96 -18.07
N SER A 485 6.09 20.13 -17.12
CA SER A 485 6.33 21.42 -16.46
C SER A 485 6.87 22.49 -17.40
N HIS A 486 7.45 22.08 -18.55
CA HIS A 486 7.97 22.95 -19.61
C HIS A 486 7.10 22.94 -20.88
N ASN A 487 5.80 22.67 -20.72
CA ASN A 487 4.77 22.70 -21.78
C ASN A 487 4.83 21.59 -22.84
N LEU A 488 5.56 20.50 -22.59
CA LEU A 488 5.46 19.30 -23.42
C LEU A 488 4.25 18.45 -23.03
N GLY A 489 3.84 17.53 -23.89
CA GLY A 489 2.82 16.51 -23.61
C GLY A 489 1.42 16.81 -24.13
N GLY A 490 1.12 17.99 -24.66
CA GLY A 490 -0.14 18.31 -25.36
C GLY A 490 -1.40 17.78 -24.66
N PRO A 491 -2.13 16.81 -25.27
CA PRO A 491 -3.35 16.23 -24.67
C PRO A 491 -3.12 15.54 -23.33
N ILE A 492 -1.99 14.84 -23.16
CA ILE A 492 -1.63 14.15 -21.92
C ILE A 492 -1.48 15.17 -20.78
N LYS A 493 -0.76 16.26 -21.04
CA LYS A 493 -0.61 17.34 -20.07
C LYS A 493 -1.97 17.92 -19.66
N LYS A 494 -2.85 18.23 -20.63
CA LYS A 494 -4.20 18.74 -20.36
C LYS A 494 -5.01 17.80 -19.47
N LEU A 495 -4.93 16.48 -19.71
CA LEU A 495 -5.58 15.47 -18.89
C LEU A 495 -5.04 15.49 -17.46
N MET A 496 -3.70 15.51 -17.29
CA MET A 496 -3.06 15.51 -15.96
C MET A 496 -3.33 16.80 -15.15
N GLU A 497 -3.67 17.89 -15.84
CA GLU A 497 -3.92 19.21 -15.22
C GLU A 497 -5.41 19.50 -14.96
N LEU A 498 -6.30 18.50 -15.10
CA LEU A 498 -7.72 18.69 -14.83
C LEU A 498 -7.94 19.22 -13.40
N LYS A 499 -8.79 20.26 -13.28
CA LYS A 499 -9.15 20.86 -11.98
C LYS A 499 -9.68 19.83 -11.00
N LEU A 500 -10.41 18.82 -11.48
CA LEU A 500 -10.90 17.71 -10.67
C LEU A 500 -9.75 16.99 -9.94
N PHE A 501 -8.64 16.71 -10.64
CA PHE A 501 -7.47 16.03 -10.03
C PHE A 501 -6.79 16.90 -8.96
N VAL A 502 -6.80 18.22 -9.12
CA VAL A 502 -6.28 19.13 -8.09
C VAL A 502 -7.10 19.02 -6.81
N VAL A 503 -8.43 18.99 -6.93
CA VAL A 503 -9.34 18.89 -5.77
C VAL A 503 -9.21 17.52 -5.11
N LEU A 504 -9.29 16.44 -5.88
CA LEU A 504 -9.19 15.07 -5.37
C LEU A 504 -7.83 14.78 -4.73
N SER A 505 -6.73 15.33 -5.27
CA SER A 505 -5.39 15.11 -4.71
C SER A 505 -5.23 15.63 -3.27
N ASN A 506 -6.08 16.57 -2.84
CA ASN A 506 -6.06 17.08 -1.47
C ASN A 506 -6.60 16.08 -0.43
N CYS A 507 -7.45 15.12 -0.88
CA CYS A 507 -7.99 14.06 -0.02
C CYS A 507 -7.20 12.75 -0.14
N LEU A 508 -6.25 12.67 -1.08
CA LEU A 508 -5.60 11.43 -1.48
C LEU A 508 -4.85 10.72 -0.34
N TYR A 509 -4.31 11.49 0.61
CA TYR A 509 -3.64 10.89 1.77
C TYR A 509 -4.61 10.13 2.68
N CYS A 510 -5.80 10.66 2.90
CA CYS A 510 -6.85 9.96 3.66
C CYS A 510 -7.30 8.70 2.89
N VAL A 511 -7.55 8.84 1.57
CA VAL A 511 -7.88 7.70 0.69
C VAL A 511 -6.80 6.63 0.77
N TYR A 512 -5.52 7.03 0.71
CA TYR A 512 -4.39 6.11 0.83
C TYR A 512 -4.40 5.33 2.16
N LEU A 513 -4.74 5.96 3.28
CA LEU A 513 -4.75 5.28 4.57
C LEU A 513 -5.93 4.30 4.72
N VAL A 514 -7.09 4.62 4.18
CA VAL A 514 -8.31 3.82 4.42
C VAL A 514 -8.60 2.77 3.36
N HIS A 515 -8.08 2.92 2.13
CA HIS A 515 -8.50 2.09 0.98
C HIS A 515 -8.35 0.59 1.23
N PHE A 516 -7.21 0.14 1.81
CA PHE A 516 -6.98 -1.29 2.00
C PHE A 516 -7.93 -1.90 3.03
N ALA A 517 -8.14 -1.21 4.16
CA ALA A 517 -9.14 -1.63 5.15
C ALA A 517 -10.55 -1.67 4.56
N SER A 518 -10.92 -0.66 3.75
CA SER A 518 -12.21 -0.62 3.06
C SER A 518 -12.36 -1.79 2.07
N ILE A 519 -11.33 -2.14 1.31
CA ILE A 519 -11.35 -3.29 0.40
C ILE A 519 -11.59 -4.59 1.19
N LEU A 520 -10.85 -4.81 2.29
CA LEU A 520 -11.04 -5.98 3.14
C LEU A 520 -12.46 -6.07 3.71
N MET A 521 -13.03 -4.93 4.14
CA MET A 521 -14.39 -4.88 4.65
C MET A 521 -15.43 -5.16 3.56
N ILE A 522 -15.24 -4.63 2.35
CA ILE A 522 -16.15 -4.86 1.22
C ILE A 522 -16.14 -6.35 0.83
N ASN A 523 -14.98 -7.00 0.80
CA ASN A 523 -14.88 -8.43 0.51
C ASN A 523 -15.68 -9.28 1.51
N ARG A 524 -15.86 -8.83 2.76
CA ARG A 524 -16.65 -9.56 3.77
C ARG A 524 -18.14 -9.63 3.47
N PHE A 525 -18.68 -8.73 2.66
CA PHE A 525 -20.07 -8.86 2.18
C PHE A 525 -20.24 -10.04 1.22
N SER A 526 -19.15 -10.59 0.67
CA SER A 526 -19.23 -11.77 -0.18
C SER A 526 -19.35 -13.03 0.69
N LEU A 527 -20.54 -13.62 0.68
CA LEU A 527 -20.84 -14.89 1.37
C LEU A 527 -20.57 -16.11 0.49
N GLU A 528 -20.11 -15.90 -0.73
CA GLU A 528 -19.75 -16.93 -1.70
C GLU A 528 -18.28 -16.81 -2.11
N PRO A 529 -17.66 -17.91 -2.58
CA PRO A 529 -16.32 -17.86 -3.14
C PRO A 529 -16.23 -16.85 -4.28
N ILE A 530 -15.10 -16.16 -4.37
CA ILE A 530 -14.87 -15.16 -5.40
C ILE A 530 -14.64 -15.84 -6.74
N TYR A 531 -15.47 -15.50 -7.74
CA TYR A 531 -15.22 -15.85 -9.13
C TYR A 531 -14.26 -14.86 -9.75
N PHE A 532 -13.27 -15.36 -10.48
CA PHE A 532 -12.44 -14.52 -11.32
C PHE A 532 -13.24 -14.10 -12.56
N ASP A 533 -13.81 -12.91 -12.50
CA ASP A 533 -14.41 -12.24 -13.64
C ASP A 533 -13.82 -10.82 -13.72
N VAL A 534 -13.20 -10.50 -14.84
CA VAL A 534 -12.60 -9.19 -15.07
C VAL A 534 -13.62 -8.07 -14.83
N TRP A 535 -14.88 -8.25 -15.28
CA TRP A 535 -15.93 -7.26 -15.10
C TRP A 535 -16.42 -7.15 -13.66
N LYS A 536 -16.46 -8.27 -12.92
CA LYS A 536 -16.77 -8.24 -11.48
C LYS A 536 -15.64 -7.57 -10.71
N THR A 537 -14.39 -7.85 -11.06
CA THR A 537 -13.21 -7.19 -10.44
C THR A 537 -13.21 -5.69 -10.72
N VAL A 538 -13.54 -5.26 -11.93
CA VAL A 538 -13.65 -3.83 -12.29
C VAL A 538 -14.84 -3.18 -11.55
N ARG A 539 -15.99 -3.83 -11.47
CA ARG A 539 -17.13 -3.33 -10.68
C ARG A 539 -16.79 -3.25 -9.19
N HIS A 540 -16.13 -4.24 -8.63
CA HIS A 540 -15.65 -4.24 -7.26
C HIS A 540 -14.69 -3.07 -7.00
N TRP A 541 -13.76 -2.84 -7.93
CA TRP A 541 -12.87 -1.69 -7.91
C TRP A 541 -13.63 -0.35 -7.97
N GLN A 542 -14.65 -0.23 -8.85
CA GLN A 542 -15.52 0.96 -8.91
C GLN A 542 -16.26 1.18 -7.60
N THR A 543 -16.81 0.12 -7.00
CA THR A 543 -17.50 0.20 -5.71
C THR A 543 -16.53 0.64 -4.61
N CYS A 544 -15.33 0.06 -4.54
CA CYS A 544 -14.30 0.50 -3.60
C CYS A 544 -13.93 1.98 -3.79
N PHE A 545 -13.79 2.42 -5.05
CA PHE A 545 -13.45 3.80 -5.36
C PHE A 545 -14.56 4.80 -4.99
N ILE A 546 -15.82 4.42 -5.15
CA ILE A 546 -16.98 5.27 -4.79
C ILE A 546 -17.15 5.35 -3.28
N LEU A 547 -16.89 4.27 -2.55
CA LEU A 547 -17.07 4.21 -1.10
C LEU A 547 -15.88 4.81 -0.31
N ILE A 548 -14.70 4.90 -0.92
CA ILE A 548 -13.51 5.56 -0.36
C ILE A 548 -13.50 7.05 -0.72
#